data_5c53aa11ec30336306b736e3137681fc
#
_entry.id   5c53aa11ec30336306b736e3137681fc
#
_cell.length_a   1.000
_cell.length_b   1.000
_cell.length_c   1.000
_cell.angle_alpha   90.00
_cell.angle_beta   90.00
_cell.angle_gamma   90.00
#
_symmetry.space_group_name_H-M   'P 1'
#
loop_
_entity.id
_entity.type
_entity.pdbx_description
1 polymer ?
#
loop_
_entity_poly.entity_id
_entity_poly.type
_entity_poly.pdbx_seq_one_letter_code
_entity_poly.pdbx_strand_id
1 'polypeptide(L)'
;MDYIIETENLTKRYGTATVVDKVNLHVPKGKIYGFLGRNGAGKTTAMKMMLQLAFPTEGTVRLFGTNYKENIHTLYSKVGSIIETPGFYSNLTGYENLQILAKLRGGVSKSGVEKALEVVGLHKEKRKVF
;
A
#
# COMPACT_ATOMS: atom_id res chain seq x y z
N MET A 1 -13.24 -7.66 -17.81
CA MET A 1 -13.33 -7.39 -16.36
C MET A 1 -12.35 -6.27 -16.04
N ASP A 2 -12.73 -5.33 -15.21
CA ASP A 2 -11.87 -4.17 -14.90
C ASP A 2 -11.04 -4.50 -13.65
N TYR A 3 -9.76 -4.79 -13.85
CA TYR A 3 -8.84 -5.11 -12.76
C TYR A 3 -8.09 -3.86 -12.29
N ILE A 4 -8.00 -3.67 -10.99
CA ILE A 4 -7.27 -2.54 -10.39
C ILE A 4 -5.83 -2.88 -10.01
N ILE A 5 -5.54 -4.16 -9.82
CA ILE A 5 -4.17 -4.67 -9.65
C ILE A 5 -4.03 -5.90 -10.55
N GLU A 6 -3.00 -5.89 -11.38
CA GLU A 6 -2.62 -7.03 -12.21
C GLU A 6 -1.12 -7.28 -12.07
N THR A 7 -0.75 -8.53 -11.99
CA THR A 7 0.65 -8.93 -12.10
C THR A 7 0.80 -10.05 -13.12
N GLU A 8 1.85 -9.98 -13.92
CA GLU A 8 2.18 -11.01 -14.89
C GLU A 8 3.58 -11.57 -14.59
N ASN A 9 3.66 -12.85 -14.28
CA ASN A 9 4.89 -13.58 -13.96
C ASN A 9 5.79 -12.85 -12.95
N LEU A 10 5.17 -12.20 -11.97
CA LEU A 10 5.87 -11.39 -10.99
C LEU A 10 6.85 -12.26 -10.20
N THR A 11 8.13 -11.96 -10.33
CA THR A 11 9.21 -12.76 -9.76
C THR A 11 10.20 -11.89 -9.03
N LYS A 12 10.64 -12.34 -7.86
CA LYS A 12 11.73 -11.72 -7.09
C LYS A 12 12.74 -12.75 -6.66
N ARG A 13 14.00 -12.49 -7.02
CA ARG A 13 15.16 -13.28 -6.58
C ARG A 13 16.12 -12.40 -5.78
N TYR A 14 16.67 -12.96 -4.73
CA TYR A 14 17.77 -12.40 -3.96
C TYR A 14 18.91 -13.42 -3.99
N GLY A 15 19.97 -13.15 -4.76
CA GLY A 15 21.01 -14.13 -5.02
C GLY A 15 20.43 -15.39 -5.65
N THR A 16 20.61 -16.54 -4.99
CA THR A 16 20.10 -17.84 -5.46
C THR A 16 18.67 -18.14 -5.00
N ALA A 17 18.12 -17.36 -4.07
CA ALA A 17 16.81 -17.58 -3.50
C ALA A 17 15.70 -16.89 -4.31
N THR A 18 14.72 -17.65 -4.78
CA THR A 18 13.50 -17.13 -5.38
C THR A 18 12.45 -16.96 -4.27
N VAL A 19 12.13 -15.71 -3.93
CA VAL A 19 11.20 -15.36 -2.85
C VAL A 19 9.76 -15.21 -3.36
N VAL A 20 9.61 -14.71 -4.57
CA VAL A 20 8.33 -14.64 -5.30
C VAL A 20 8.58 -15.26 -6.67
N ASP A 21 7.75 -16.22 -7.06
CA ASP A 21 7.94 -16.98 -8.28
C ASP A 21 6.68 -16.94 -9.18
N LYS A 22 6.80 -16.23 -10.29
CA LYS A 22 5.81 -16.11 -11.39
C LYS A 22 4.37 -15.90 -10.92
N VAL A 23 4.18 -15.00 -9.94
CA VAL A 23 2.86 -14.72 -9.37
C VAL A 23 2.03 -13.91 -10.35
N ASN A 24 0.83 -14.43 -10.64
CA ASN A 24 -0.17 -13.81 -11.51
C ASN A 24 -1.39 -13.46 -10.66
N LEU A 25 -1.68 -12.18 -10.49
CA LEU A 25 -2.82 -11.66 -9.73
C LEU A 25 -3.73 -10.86 -10.65
N HIS A 26 -5.03 -10.99 -10.41
CA HIS A 26 -6.06 -10.22 -11.09
C HIS A 26 -7.08 -9.77 -10.05
N VAL A 27 -6.89 -8.58 -9.50
CA VAL A 27 -7.76 -8.02 -8.46
C VAL A 27 -8.84 -7.17 -9.09
N PRO A 28 -10.11 -7.60 -9.05
CA PRO A 28 -11.20 -6.84 -9.64
C PRO A 28 -11.49 -5.55 -8.88
N LYS A 29 -11.97 -4.53 -9.59
CA LYS A 29 -12.43 -3.29 -9.01
C LYS A 29 -13.59 -3.52 -8.03
N GLY A 30 -13.57 -2.82 -6.89
CA GLY A 30 -14.65 -2.85 -5.89
C GLY A 30 -14.78 -4.16 -5.13
N LYS A 31 -13.75 -4.99 -5.11
CA LYS A 31 -13.72 -6.26 -4.37
C LYS A 31 -12.70 -6.23 -3.23
N ILE A 32 -12.98 -7.00 -2.19
CA ILE A 32 -12.00 -7.38 -1.17
C ILE A 32 -11.31 -8.64 -1.67
N TYR A 33 -9.99 -8.58 -1.81
CA TYR A 33 -9.19 -9.69 -2.32
C TYR A 33 -8.26 -10.22 -1.23
N GLY A 34 -8.41 -11.49 -0.86
CA GLY A 34 -7.56 -12.16 0.11
C GLY A 34 -6.26 -12.66 -0.53
N PHE A 35 -5.12 -12.20 -0.03
CA PHE A 35 -3.80 -12.67 -0.45
C PHE A 35 -3.19 -13.50 0.68
N LEU A 36 -3.40 -14.81 0.60
CA LEU A 36 -3.07 -15.76 1.67
C LEU A 36 -1.78 -16.53 1.34
N GLY A 37 -1.06 -16.90 2.37
CA GLY A 37 0.14 -17.71 2.29
C GLY A 37 0.79 -17.85 3.67
N ARG A 38 1.66 -18.85 3.83
CA ARG A 38 2.44 -19.06 5.05
C ARG A 38 3.39 -17.89 5.30
N ASN A 39 3.84 -17.71 6.54
CA ASN A 39 4.91 -16.77 6.86
C ASN A 39 6.17 -17.16 6.07
N GLY A 40 6.81 -16.15 5.46
CA GLY A 40 7.95 -16.36 4.56
C GLY A 40 7.60 -16.78 3.13
N ALA A 41 6.31 -16.87 2.75
CA ALA A 41 5.88 -17.22 1.39
C ALA A 41 6.04 -16.10 0.34
N GLY A 42 6.63 -14.96 0.71
CA GLY A 42 6.87 -13.84 -0.22
C GLY A 42 5.72 -12.83 -0.32
N LYS A 43 4.66 -12.93 0.49
CA LYS A 43 3.52 -11.99 0.45
C LYS A 43 3.93 -10.53 0.60
N THR A 44 4.70 -10.22 1.65
CA THR A 44 5.20 -8.86 1.90
C THR A 44 6.07 -8.37 0.76
N THR A 45 6.93 -9.23 0.22
CA THR A 45 7.78 -8.89 -0.94
C THR A 45 6.93 -8.61 -2.18
N ALA A 46 5.90 -9.40 -2.45
CA ALA A 46 4.98 -9.16 -3.55
C ALA A 46 4.25 -7.81 -3.38
N MET A 47 3.73 -7.52 -2.18
CA MET A 47 3.12 -6.22 -1.89
C MET A 47 4.10 -5.05 -2.05
N LYS A 48 5.34 -5.20 -1.57
CA LYS A 48 6.40 -4.19 -1.76
C LYS A 48 6.68 -3.94 -3.24
N MET A 49 6.66 -4.98 -4.08
CA MET A 49 6.80 -4.82 -5.54
C MET A 49 5.61 -4.10 -6.16
N MET A 50 4.38 -4.41 -5.75
CA MET A 50 3.19 -3.70 -6.23
C MET A 50 3.20 -2.21 -5.87
N LEU A 51 3.85 -1.84 -4.75
CA LEU A 51 4.00 -0.46 -4.28
C LEU A 51 5.35 0.17 -4.68
N GLN A 52 6.15 -0.47 -5.52
CA GLN A 52 7.49 -0.03 -5.93
C GLN A 52 8.49 0.20 -4.78
N LEU A 53 8.23 -0.37 -3.63
CA LEU A 53 9.20 -0.40 -2.53
C LEU A 53 10.28 -1.47 -2.75
N ALA A 54 10.07 -2.34 -3.71
CA ALA A 54 11.04 -3.30 -4.23
C ALA A 54 10.81 -3.47 -5.74
N PHE A 55 11.89 -3.66 -6.50
CA PHE A 55 11.76 -3.90 -7.95
C PHE A 55 11.67 -5.39 -8.26
N PRO A 56 10.78 -5.81 -9.16
CA PRO A 56 10.76 -7.17 -9.68
C PRO A 56 12.08 -7.54 -10.36
N THR A 57 12.47 -8.81 -10.23
CA THR A 57 13.55 -9.38 -11.05
C THR A 57 13.02 -9.66 -12.45
N GLU A 58 11.80 -10.19 -12.52
CA GLU A 58 11.07 -10.47 -13.78
C GLU A 58 9.58 -10.19 -13.59
N GLY A 59 8.87 -10.07 -14.69
CA GLY A 59 7.44 -9.83 -14.70
C GLY A 59 7.05 -8.36 -14.60
N THR A 60 5.75 -8.12 -14.59
CA THR A 60 5.18 -6.77 -14.58
C THR A 60 4.11 -6.59 -13.52
N VAL A 61 3.90 -5.34 -13.15
CA VAL A 61 2.79 -4.90 -12.28
C VAL A 61 2.06 -3.78 -13.00
N ARG A 62 0.73 -3.87 -13.02
CA ARG A 62 -0.16 -2.79 -13.46
C ARG A 62 -1.09 -2.41 -12.32
N LEU A 63 -1.24 -1.12 -12.09
CA LEU A 63 -2.21 -0.56 -11.16
C LEU A 63 -3.16 0.32 -11.95
N PHE A 64 -4.47 0.12 -11.76
CA PHE A 64 -5.51 0.85 -12.49
C PHE A 64 -5.33 0.83 -14.02
N GLY A 65 -4.90 -0.31 -14.58
CA GLY A 65 -4.65 -0.50 -16.01
C GLY A 65 -3.35 0.14 -16.53
N THR A 66 -2.59 0.82 -15.68
CA THR A 66 -1.35 1.53 -16.06
C THR A 66 -0.13 0.77 -15.53
N ASN A 67 0.89 0.62 -16.38
CA ASN A 67 2.16 0.07 -15.93
C ASN A 67 2.77 1.07 -14.94
N TYR A 68 3.20 0.56 -13.79
CA TYR A 68 3.69 1.40 -12.70
C TYR A 68 4.93 2.24 -13.06
N LYS A 69 5.67 1.89 -14.11
CA LYS A 69 6.83 2.67 -14.57
C LYS A 69 6.46 4.00 -15.23
N GLU A 70 5.21 4.17 -15.63
CA GLU A 70 4.81 5.28 -16.50
C GLU A 70 4.30 6.51 -15.73
N ASN A 71 3.70 6.37 -14.55
CA ASN A 71 3.10 7.52 -13.87
C ASN A 71 2.93 7.33 -12.35
N ILE A 72 4.04 7.16 -11.66
CA ILE A 72 4.11 6.79 -10.25
C ILE A 72 3.36 7.74 -9.30
N HIS A 73 3.51 9.05 -9.51
CA HIS A 73 2.91 10.05 -8.62
C HIS A 73 1.37 10.03 -8.69
N THR A 74 0.82 9.89 -9.88
CA THR A 74 -0.63 9.78 -10.07
C THR A 74 -1.18 8.48 -9.48
N LEU A 75 -0.42 7.38 -9.56
CA LEU A 75 -0.82 6.11 -8.99
C LEU A 75 -0.83 6.16 -7.46
N TYR A 76 0.20 6.72 -6.83
CA TYR A 76 0.26 6.83 -5.37
C TYR A 76 -0.82 7.71 -4.76
N SER A 77 -1.30 8.72 -5.47
CA SER A 77 -2.43 9.53 -4.98
C SER A 77 -3.72 8.71 -4.82
N LYS A 78 -3.85 7.59 -5.54
CA LYS A 78 -5.02 6.71 -5.52
C LYS A 78 -4.87 5.49 -4.60
N VAL A 79 -3.66 5.24 -4.07
CA VAL A 79 -3.36 4.06 -3.26
C VAL A 79 -3.15 4.44 -1.81
N GLY A 80 -3.83 3.76 -0.90
CA GLY A 80 -3.49 3.73 0.52
C GLY A 80 -2.87 2.38 0.87
N SER A 81 -1.79 2.36 1.62
CA SER A 81 -1.12 1.12 1.98
C SER A 81 -0.60 1.13 3.41
N ILE A 82 -0.64 -0.02 4.04
CA ILE A 82 0.05 -0.31 5.29
C ILE A 82 0.79 -1.63 5.09
N ILE A 83 2.11 -1.61 5.27
CA ILE A 83 2.95 -2.81 5.23
C ILE A 83 3.64 -2.94 6.59
N GLU A 84 3.42 -4.08 7.24
CA GLU A 84 3.94 -4.35 8.58
C GLU A 84 3.35 -3.35 9.60
N THR A 85 4.19 -2.68 10.38
CA THR A 85 3.78 -1.67 11.35
C THR A 85 3.78 -0.27 10.73
N PRO A 86 2.76 0.54 10.97
CA PRO A 86 2.77 1.93 10.52
C PRO A 86 3.92 2.69 11.21
N GLY A 87 4.66 3.48 10.42
CA GLY A 87 5.75 4.33 10.92
C GLY A 87 5.22 5.62 11.54
N PHE A 88 4.57 5.51 12.71
CA PHE A 88 4.12 6.67 13.45
C PHE A 88 5.20 7.21 14.39
N TYR A 89 5.17 8.50 14.63
CA TYR A 89 6.01 9.16 15.62
C TYR A 89 5.40 8.98 17.01
N SER A 90 6.08 8.26 17.88
CA SER A 90 5.59 7.92 19.23
C SER A 90 5.49 9.09 20.21
N ASN A 91 6.14 10.20 19.89
CA ASN A 91 6.08 11.44 20.65
C ASN A 91 4.99 12.42 20.19
N LEU A 92 4.23 12.04 19.16
CA LEU A 92 3.13 12.84 18.61
C LEU A 92 1.79 12.18 18.89
N THR A 93 0.75 12.99 18.90
CA THR A 93 -0.63 12.51 19.02
C THR A 93 -1.08 11.80 17.75
N GLY A 94 -2.13 11.01 17.85
CA GLY A 94 -2.75 10.38 16.65
C GLY A 94 -3.15 11.41 15.60
N TYR A 95 -3.67 12.57 16.04
CA TYR A 95 -4.05 13.67 15.15
C TYR A 95 -2.84 14.26 14.41
N GLU A 96 -1.76 14.57 15.13
CA GLU A 96 -0.53 15.12 14.55
C GLU A 96 0.13 14.15 13.56
N ASN A 97 0.17 12.86 13.89
CA ASN A 97 0.63 11.83 12.96
C ASN A 97 -0.19 11.83 11.65
N LEU A 98 -1.52 11.88 11.76
CA LEU A 98 -2.38 11.94 10.56
C LEU A 98 -2.22 13.24 9.78
N GLN A 99 -1.97 14.36 10.45
CA GLN A 99 -1.67 15.64 9.77
C GLN A 99 -0.39 15.55 8.92
N ILE A 100 0.65 14.89 9.44
CA ILE A 100 1.90 14.68 8.68
C ILE A 100 1.61 13.85 7.42
N LEU A 101 0.90 12.73 7.56
CA LEU A 101 0.53 11.89 6.42
C LEU A 101 -0.35 12.64 5.41
N ALA A 102 -1.29 13.44 5.89
CA ALA A 102 -2.14 14.27 5.03
C ALA A 102 -1.32 15.29 4.22
N LYS A 103 -0.32 15.93 4.82
CA LYS A 103 0.59 16.85 4.13
C LYS A 103 1.46 16.13 3.11
N LEU A 104 2.00 14.96 3.44
CA LEU A 104 2.82 14.16 2.52
C LEU A 104 2.02 13.66 1.31
N ARG A 105 0.76 13.27 1.54
CA ARG A 105 -0.13 12.83 0.45
C ARG A 105 -0.56 13.99 -0.45
N GLY A 106 -0.72 15.18 0.10
CA GLY A 106 -1.30 16.35 -0.58
C GLY A 106 -2.82 16.27 -0.72
N GLY A 107 -3.47 17.42 -0.86
CA GLY A 107 -4.91 17.51 -1.14
C GLY A 107 -5.85 17.08 0.00
N VAL A 108 -5.34 16.72 1.17
CA VAL A 108 -6.16 16.36 2.35
C VAL A 108 -6.30 17.58 3.25
N SER A 109 -7.53 18.04 3.44
CA SER A 109 -7.85 19.15 4.32
C SER A 109 -7.83 18.74 5.80
N LYS A 110 -7.80 19.74 6.69
CA LYS A 110 -7.92 19.54 8.14
C LYS A 110 -9.21 18.78 8.49
N SER A 111 -10.31 19.08 7.83
CA SER A 111 -11.59 18.37 7.99
C SER A 111 -11.51 16.92 7.53
N GLY A 112 -10.67 16.59 6.56
CA GLY A 112 -10.44 15.23 6.10
C GLY A 112 -9.77 14.35 7.17
N VAL A 113 -8.82 14.92 7.94
CA VAL A 113 -8.19 14.22 9.07
C VAL A 113 -9.20 13.96 10.19
N GLU A 114 -10.02 14.94 10.53
CA GLU A 114 -11.09 14.79 11.53
C GLU A 114 -12.08 13.70 11.12
N LYS A 115 -12.53 13.74 9.88
CA LYS A 115 -13.45 12.73 9.32
C LYS A 115 -12.86 11.32 9.33
N ALA A 116 -11.59 11.17 9.03
CA ALA A 116 -10.91 9.87 9.09
C ALA A 116 -10.93 9.30 10.52
N LEU A 117 -10.68 10.13 11.53
CA LEU A 117 -10.76 9.73 12.94
C LEU A 117 -12.18 9.37 13.38
N GLU A 118 -13.19 10.08 12.88
CA GLU A 118 -14.59 9.76 13.13
C GLU A 118 -15.00 8.40 12.56
N VAL A 119 -14.61 8.14 11.31
CA VAL A 119 -14.92 6.87 10.61
C VAL A 119 -14.42 5.65 11.37
N VAL A 120 -13.25 5.75 11.99
CA VAL A 120 -12.66 4.65 12.78
C VAL A 120 -12.98 4.72 14.28
N GLY A 121 -13.81 5.67 14.70
CA GLY A 121 -14.24 5.82 16.11
C GLY A 121 -13.16 6.35 17.05
N LEU A 122 -12.10 6.96 16.53
CA LEU A 122 -10.97 7.47 17.34
C LEU A 122 -10.97 9.00 17.53
N HIS A 123 -12.04 9.68 17.17
CA HIS A 123 -12.10 11.13 17.27
C HIS A 123 -11.88 11.66 18.70
N LYS A 124 -12.42 10.97 19.71
CA LYS A 124 -12.23 11.32 21.12
C LYS A 124 -10.80 11.10 21.61
N GLU A 125 -10.06 10.20 20.97
CA GLU A 125 -8.70 9.80 21.33
C GLU A 125 -7.63 10.58 20.57
N LYS A 126 -8.02 11.52 19.70
CA LYS A 126 -7.12 12.22 18.77
C LYS A 126 -5.94 12.94 19.41
N ARG A 127 -6.08 13.32 20.70
CA ARG A 127 -5.03 14.02 21.47
C ARG A 127 -4.15 13.09 22.29
N LYS A 128 -4.40 11.79 22.30
CA LYS A 128 -3.52 10.84 22.94
C LYS A 128 -2.22 10.70 22.16
N VAL A 129 -1.11 10.67 22.86
CA VAL A 129 0.21 10.38 22.30
C VAL A 129 0.25 8.89 21.94
N PHE A 130 0.93 8.58 20.87
CA PHE A 130 0.99 7.24 20.30
C PHE A 130 1.89 6.29 21.10
#